data_e7b9a4ce2295ba0c75da94cb9c56efbb
#
_entry.id   e7b9a4ce2295ba0c75da94cb9c56efbb
#
_cell.length_a   1.000
_cell.length_b   1.000
_cell.length_c   1.000
_cell.angle_alpha   90.00
_cell.angle_beta   90.00
_cell.angle_gamma   90.00
#
_symmetry.space_group_name_H-M   'P 1'
#
loop_
_entity.id
_entity.type
_entity.pdbx_description
1 polymer ?
#
loop_
_entity_poly.entity_id
_entity_poly.type
_entity_poly.pdbx_seq_one_letter_code
_entity_poly.pdbx_strand_id
1 'polypeptide(L)'
;MEISRDGHRARMRAAYLQGGGDAMPDHQLLELLLSISIPRKDVKPIAYALINHFGSLEQVFAAGAADLQQVPGVGEQTAVQILLVRDLNRRIQQNQNKPVKHLTGATQSCAYFANLLRDKTTEQVYLVTLDNSAKILQTHAVGSGSVNLASVDQRTLMEHILRDNASAVMLAHNHPGGKAQPSAQDLEFTIRLLSILRSIHVQLLDHIIVSPTDTYSMRSDPEYGGFFTAK
;
A
#
# COMPACT_ATOMS: atom_id res chain seq x y z
N MET A 1 -6.68 -47.35 1.38
CA MET A 1 -7.64 -46.43 1.98
C MET A 1 -7.81 -45.27 0.98
N GLU A 2 -8.84 -45.33 0.17
CA GLU A 2 -9.12 -44.27 -0.84
C GLU A 2 -9.55 -43.02 -0.11
N ILE A 3 -8.70 -42.02 -0.11
CA ILE A 3 -9.03 -40.71 0.50
C ILE A 3 -10.10 -40.08 -0.40
N SER A 4 -11.33 -39.99 0.08
CA SER A 4 -12.45 -39.38 -0.64
C SER A 4 -12.07 -38.01 -1.18
N ARG A 5 -12.29 -37.75 -2.46
CA ARG A 5 -11.98 -36.50 -3.19
C ARG A 5 -12.61 -35.27 -2.50
N ASP A 6 -13.81 -35.44 -1.94
CA ASP A 6 -14.49 -34.38 -1.18
C ASP A 6 -13.75 -34.04 0.12
N GLY A 7 -13.13 -35.01 0.78
CA GLY A 7 -12.29 -34.79 1.95
C GLY A 7 -11.00 -34.01 1.65
N HIS A 8 -10.40 -34.20 0.46
CA HIS A 8 -9.20 -33.46 0.07
C HIS A 8 -9.50 -31.96 -0.15
N ARG A 9 -10.52 -31.63 -0.91
CA ARG A 9 -10.95 -30.24 -1.15
C ARG A 9 -11.39 -29.53 0.14
N ALA A 10 -12.09 -30.26 1.02
CA ALA A 10 -12.48 -29.72 2.32
C ALA A 10 -11.27 -29.38 3.20
N ARG A 11 -10.23 -30.25 3.21
CA ARG A 11 -8.98 -29.98 3.94
C ARG A 11 -8.21 -28.78 3.35
N MET A 12 -8.13 -28.67 2.03
CA MET A 12 -7.47 -27.51 1.40
C MET A 12 -8.18 -26.19 1.74
N ARG A 13 -9.51 -26.15 1.68
CA ARG A 13 -10.28 -24.98 2.09
C ARG A 13 -10.04 -24.63 3.57
N ALA A 14 -10.04 -25.65 4.44
CA ALA A 14 -9.77 -25.45 5.86
C ALA A 14 -8.35 -24.92 6.11
N ALA A 15 -7.34 -25.45 5.42
CA ALA A 15 -5.97 -24.98 5.51
C ALA A 15 -5.85 -23.52 5.04
N TYR A 16 -6.51 -23.17 3.93
CA TYR A 16 -6.53 -21.78 3.43
C TYR A 16 -7.19 -20.83 4.44
N LEU A 17 -8.30 -21.21 5.04
CA LEU A 17 -8.99 -20.38 6.04
C LEU A 17 -8.21 -20.21 7.35
N GLN A 18 -7.33 -21.15 7.69
CA GLN A 18 -6.49 -21.09 8.89
C GLN A 18 -5.19 -20.32 8.67
N GLY A 19 -4.51 -20.54 7.55
CA GLY A 19 -3.16 -20.04 7.30
C GLY A 19 -3.03 -19.03 6.16
N GLY A 20 -4.12 -18.75 5.42
CA GLY A 20 -4.06 -17.89 4.24
C GLY A 20 -3.30 -18.49 3.07
N GLY A 21 -3.12 -17.68 2.03
CA GLY A 21 -2.39 -18.08 0.82
C GLY A 21 -0.90 -18.31 1.03
N ASP A 22 -0.27 -17.55 1.91
CA ASP A 22 1.18 -17.60 2.18
C ASP A 22 1.64 -18.96 2.75
N ALA A 23 0.74 -19.69 3.39
CA ALA A 23 1.00 -21.02 3.92
C ALA A 23 0.85 -22.15 2.88
N MET A 24 0.46 -21.83 1.64
CA MET A 24 0.18 -22.81 0.58
C MET A 24 1.13 -22.62 -0.61
N PRO A 25 1.72 -23.71 -1.14
CA PRO A 25 2.48 -23.64 -2.38
C PRO A 25 1.57 -23.31 -3.58
N ASP A 26 2.14 -22.71 -4.63
CA ASP A 26 1.43 -22.21 -5.81
C ASP A 26 0.49 -23.21 -6.45
N HIS A 27 0.94 -24.48 -6.58
CA HIS A 27 0.10 -25.53 -7.18
C HIS A 27 -1.15 -25.82 -6.34
N GLN A 28 -1.10 -25.67 -5.02
CA GLN A 28 -2.27 -25.88 -4.15
C GLN A 28 -3.23 -24.69 -4.20
N LEU A 29 -2.72 -23.47 -4.31
CA LEU A 29 -3.55 -22.29 -4.53
C LEU A 29 -4.29 -22.40 -5.87
N LEU A 30 -3.56 -22.79 -6.93
CA LEU A 30 -4.16 -23.01 -8.25
C LEU A 30 -5.16 -24.17 -8.24
N GLU A 31 -4.86 -25.29 -7.55
CA GLU A 31 -5.77 -26.41 -7.36
C GLU A 31 -7.06 -25.96 -6.64
N LEU A 32 -6.95 -25.15 -5.60
CA LEU A 32 -8.10 -24.62 -4.89
C LEU A 32 -8.97 -23.74 -5.81
N LEU A 33 -8.36 -22.86 -6.59
CA LEU A 33 -9.04 -22.03 -7.58
C LEU A 33 -9.76 -22.89 -8.64
N LEU A 34 -9.07 -23.83 -9.25
CA LEU A 34 -9.62 -24.72 -10.29
C LEU A 34 -10.79 -25.58 -9.76
N SER A 35 -10.78 -25.91 -8.47
CA SER A 35 -11.84 -26.71 -7.85
C SER A 35 -13.22 -26.03 -7.89
N ILE A 36 -13.27 -24.72 -8.14
CA ILE A 36 -14.50 -23.93 -8.26
C ILE A 36 -15.16 -24.17 -9.63
N SER A 37 -14.38 -24.13 -10.72
CA SER A 37 -14.89 -24.32 -12.09
C SER A 37 -14.95 -25.77 -12.54
N ILE A 38 -14.22 -26.67 -11.86
CA ILE A 38 -14.15 -28.10 -12.20
C ILE A 38 -14.59 -28.94 -10.98
N PRO A 39 -15.91 -29.07 -10.72
CA PRO A 39 -16.40 -29.57 -9.43
C PRO A 39 -16.21 -31.08 -9.20
N ARG A 40 -16.14 -31.90 -10.26
CA ARG A 40 -16.20 -33.38 -10.14
C ARG A 40 -14.94 -34.12 -10.56
N LYS A 41 -13.87 -33.41 -10.99
CA LYS A 41 -12.62 -34.02 -11.43
C LYS A 41 -11.50 -33.73 -10.43
N ASP A 42 -10.48 -34.55 -10.39
CA ASP A 42 -9.23 -34.23 -9.74
C ASP A 42 -8.54 -33.10 -10.54
N VAL A 43 -8.35 -31.96 -9.90
CA VAL A 43 -7.77 -30.76 -10.52
C VAL A 43 -6.28 -30.62 -10.22
N LYS A 44 -5.72 -31.45 -9.33
CA LYS A 44 -4.30 -31.45 -9.00
C LYS A 44 -3.40 -31.66 -10.23
N PRO A 45 -3.67 -32.66 -11.12
CA PRO A 45 -2.90 -32.83 -12.36
C PRO A 45 -2.98 -31.62 -13.27
N ILE A 46 -4.15 -30.95 -13.33
CA ILE A 46 -4.35 -29.76 -14.17
C ILE A 46 -3.54 -28.58 -13.63
N ALA A 47 -3.52 -28.37 -12.30
CA ALA A 47 -2.71 -27.34 -11.68
C ALA A 47 -1.21 -27.52 -11.96
N TYR A 48 -0.70 -28.73 -11.83
CA TYR A 48 0.68 -29.04 -12.19
C TYR A 48 0.94 -28.86 -13.69
N ALA A 49 0.03 -29.31 -14.56
CA ALA A 49 0.18 -29.14 -16.00
C ALA A 49 0.25 -27.67 -16.41
N LEU A 50 -0.56 -26.81 -15.81
CA LEU A 50 -0.52 -25.35 -16.02
C LEU A 50 0.83 -24.77 -15.59
N ILE A 51 1.29 -25.04 -14.36
CA ILE A 51 2.57 -24.51 -13.87
C ILE A 51 3.74 -25.03 -14.72
N ASN A 52 3.74 -26.33 -15.07
CA ASN A 52 4.81 -26.89 -15.89
C ASN A 52 4.81 -26.32 -17.33
N HIS A 53 3.63 -26.04 -17.89
CA HIS A 53 3.52 -25.50 -19.26
C HIS A 53 3.98 -24.03 -19.32
N PHE A 54 3.60 -23.22 -18.34
CA PHE A 54 3.90 -21.79 -18.33
C PHE A 54 5.12 -21.40 -17.47
N GLY A 55 5.63 -22.30 -16.63
CA GLY A 55 6.84 -22.12 -15.82
C GLY A 55 6.60 -21.56 -14.42
N SER A 56 5.57 -20.73 -14.19
CA SER A 56 5.24 -20.18 -12.86
C SER A 56 3.76 -19.82 -12.77
N LEU A 57 3.28 -19.59 -11.53
CA LEU A 57 1.92 -19.10 -11.29
C LEU A 57 1.66 -17.76 -11.97
N GLU A 58 2.63 -16.84 -11.92
CA GLU A 58 2.55 -15.53 -12.60
C GLU A 58 2.34 -15.69 -14.11
N GLN A 59 3.09 -16.60 -14.74
CA GLN A 59 2.97 -16.85 -16.17
C GLN A 59 1.64 -17.50 -16.54
N VAL A 60 1.08 -18.34 -15.67
CA VAL A 60 -0.29 -18.90 -15.86
C VAL A 60 -1.31 -17.75 -15.90
N PHE A 61 -1.21 -16.78 -14.98
CA PHE A 61 -2.13 -15.63 -14.96
C PHE A 61 -1.82 -14.60 -16.06
N ALA A 62 -0.60 -14.58 -16.62
CA ALA A 62 -0.26 -13.71 -17.75
C ALA A 62 -0.73 -14.27 -19.11
N ALA A 63 -0.99 -15.57 -19.19
CA ALA A 63 -1.36 -16.25 -20.43
C ALA A 63 -2.69 -15.79 -21.03
N GLY A 64 -2.84 -15.96 -22.33
CA GLY A 64 -4.09 -15.69 -23.05
C GLY A 64 -5.10 -16.85 -22.92
N ALA A 65 -6.38 -16.57 -23.22
CA ALA A 65 -7.43 -17.57 -23.15
C ALA A 65 -7.14 -18.80 -24.05
N ALA A 66 -6.65 -18.55 -25.27
CA ALA A 66 -6.34 -19.62 -26.23
C ALA A 66 -5.18 -20.51 -25.75
N ASP A 67 -4.15 -19.91 -25.13
CA ASP A 67 -3.00 -20.64 -24.63
C ASP A 67 -3.36 -21.48 -23.39
N LEU A 68 -4.17 -20.91 -22.47
CA LEU A 68 -4.68 -21.65 -21.32
C LEU A 68 -5.47 -22.89 -21.73
N GLN A 69 -6.27 -22.80 -22.78
CA GLN A 69 -7.09 -23.90 -23.28
C GLN A 69 -6.29 -24.98 -24.02
N GLN A 70 -5.02 -24.76 -24.36
CA GLN A 70 -4.12 -25.79 -24.86
C GLN A 70 -3.73 -26.82 -23.79
N VAL A 71 -3.84 -26.46 -22.51
CA VAL A 71 -3.54 -27.35 -21.40
C VAL A 71 -4.71 -28.35 -21.22
N PRO A 72 -4.45 -29.66 -21.27
CA PRO A 72 -5.49 -30.67 -21.13
C PRO A 72 -6.28 -30.52 -19.82
N GLY A 73 -7.60 -30.44 -19.95
CA GLY A 73 -8.51 -30.25 -18.80
C GLY A 73 -8.89 -28.80 -18.49
N VAL A 74 -8.31 -27.83 -19.17
CA VAL A 74 -8.69 -26.43 -19.11
C VAL A 74 -9.69 -26.13 -20.22
N GLY A 75 -10.95 -25.98 -19.85
CA GLY A 75 -12.01 -25.51 -20.76
C GLY A 75 -12.17 -23.99 -20.71
N GLU A 76 -13.09 -23.48 -21.54
CA GLU A 76 -13.41 -22.05 -21.64
C GLU A 76 -13.73 -21.45 -20.26
N GLN A 77 -14.61 -22.10 -19.48
CA GLN A 77 -15.03 -21.60 -18.16
C GLN A 77 -13.84 -21.48 -17.18
N THR A 78 -12.91 -22.42 -17.24
CA THR A 78 -11.70 -22.39 -16.39
C THR A 78 -10.74 -21.29 -16.85
N ALA A 79 -10.56 -21.11 -18.15
CA ALA A 79 -9.77 -20.02 -18.70
C ALA A 79 -10.35 -18.65 -18.30
N VAL A 80 -11.67 -18.45 -18.42
CA VAL A 80 -12.36 -17.24 -18.00
C VAL A 80 -12.14 -16.97 -16.50
N GLN A 81 -12.21 -17.99 -15.65
CA GLN A 81 -11.99 -17.84 -14.21
C GLN A 81 -10.55 -17.34 -13.90
N ILE A 82 -9.54 -17.92 -14.53
CA ILE A 82 -8.14 -17.50 -14.37
C ILE A 82 -7.97 -16.03 -14.82
N LEU A 83 -8.50 -15.71 -16.00
CA LEU A 83 -8.44 -14.34 -16.55
C LEU A 83 -9.20 -13.33 -15.68
N LEU A 84 -10.33 -13.72 -15.11
CA LEU A 84 -11.12 -12.85 -14.22
C LEU A 84 -10.33 -12.50 -12.97
N VAL A 85 -9.66 -13.46 -12.32
CA VAL A 85 -8.80 -13.20 -11.15
C VAL A 85 -7.67 -12.23 -11.51
N ARG A 86 -7.00 -12.43 -12.65
CA ARG A 86 -6.00 -11.50 -13.19
C ARG A 86 -6.56 -10.09 -13.36
N ASP A 87 -7.72 -9.97 -14.01
CA ASP A 87 -8.29 -8.67 -14.33
C ASP A 87 -8.81 -7.93 -13.08
N LEU A 88 -9.35 -8.67 -12.10
CA LEU A 88 -9.71 -8.12 -10.80
C LEU A 88 -8.47 -7.58 -10.07
N ASN A 89 -7.41 -8.38 -9.99
CA ASN A 89 -6.16 -7.94 -9.38
C ASN A 89 -5.58 -6.71 -10.09
N ARG A 90 -5.53 -6.71 -11.42
CA ARG A 90 -5.09 -5.56 -12.23
C ARG A 90 -5.89 -4.30 -11.92
N ARG A 91 -7.24 -4.39 -11.81
CA ARG A 91 -8.10 -3.25 -11.47
C ARG A 91 -7.86 -2.74 -10.05
N ILE A 92 -7.65 -3.65 -9.10
CA ILE A 92 -7.31 -3.28 -7.72
C ILE A 92 -5.99 -2.51 -7.70
N GLN A 93 -4.94 -3.02 -8.36
CA GLN A 93 -3.64 -2.36 -8.46
C GLN A 93 -3.73 -1.01 -9.18
N GLN A 94 -4.48 -0.91 -10.28
CA GLN A 94 -4.70 0.35 -10.99
C GLN A 94 -5.42 1.39 -10.13
N ASN A 95 -6.36 0.96 -9.28
CA ASN A 95 -7.05 1.87 -8.36
C ASN A 95 -6.15 2.32 -7.20
N GLN A 96 -5.26 1.45 -6.72
CA GLN A 96 -4.23 1.80 -5.73
C GLN A 96 -3.18 2.76 -6.31
N ASN A 97 -2.87 2.63 -7.60
CA ASN A 97 -1.90 3.46 -8.31
C ASN A 97 -2.50 4.74 -8.95
N LYS A 98 -3.80 5.01 -8.76
CA LYS A 98 -4.35 6.32 -9.16
C LYS A 98 -3.64 7.40 -8.35
N PRO A 99 -3.09 8.45 -9.01
CA PRO A 99 -2.47 9.54 -8.28
C PRO A 99 -3.49 10.10 -7.29
N VAL A 100 -3.15 10.03 -6.01
CA VAL A 100 -3.96 10.63 -4.95
C VAL A 100 -3.96 12.12 -5.20
N LYS A 101 -5.14 12.68 -5.48
CA LYS A 101 -5.28 14.10 -5.79
C LYS A 101 -5.63 14.94 -4.58
N HIS A 102 -6.23 14.34 -3.55
CA HIS A 102 -6.66 15.01 -2.34
C HIS A 102 -6.24 14.20 -1.11
N LEU A 103 -5.90 14.88 -0.03
CA LEU A 103 -5.55 14.29 1.26
C LEU A 103 -6.55 14.76 2.33
N THR A 104 -7.73 14.13 2.35
CA THR A 104 -8.87 14.58 3.17
C THR A 104 -8.99 13.89 4.54
N GLY A 105 -8.18 12.87 4.81
CA GLY A 105 -8.25 12.11 6.07
C GLY A 105 -6.97 11.34 6.38
N ALA A 106 -6.79 10.99 7.66
CA ALA A 106 -5.58 10.34 8.16
C ALA A 106 -5.26 9.03 7.41
N THR A 107 -6.24 8.16 7.21
CA THR A 107 -6.03 6.88 6.50
C THR A 107 -5.49 7.09 5.07
N GLN A 108 -6.05 8.04 4.34
CA GLN A 108 -5.61 8.33 2.97
C GLN A 108 -4.22 8.97 2.96
N SER A 109 -3.95 9.87 3.90
CA SER A 109 -2.65 10.52 4.03
C SER A 109 -1.57 9.53 4.43
N CYS A 110 -1.84 8.65 5.40
CA CYS A 110 -0.94 7.56 5.79
C CYS A 110 -0.60 6.65 4.60
N ALA A 111 -1.60 6.24 3.82
CA ALA A 111 -1.38 5.41 2.64
C ALA A 111 -0.54 6.13 1.57
N TYR A 112 -0.79 7.43 1.34
CA TYR A 112 -0.02 8.24 0.41
C TYR A 112 1.46 8.32 0.80
N PHE A 113 1.75 8.67 2.06
CA PHE A 113 3.13 8.79 2.53
C PHE A 113 3.82 7.44 2.71
N ALA A 114 3.08 6.36 3.03
CA ALA A 114 3.62 5.01 3.03
C ALA A 114 4.17 4.62 1.64
N ASN A 115 3.44 4.93 0.57
CA ASN A 115 3.90 4.68 -0.79
C ASN A 115 5.14 5.50 -1.18
N LEU A 116 5.34 6.68 -0.59
CA LEU A 116 6.51 7.51 -0.86
C LEU A 116 7.75 7.11 -0.06
N LEU A 117 7.57 6.62 1.18
CA LEU A 117 8.61 6.57 2.19
C LEU A 117 8.96 5.16 2.68
N ARG A 118 8.05 4.16 2.57
CA ARG A 118 8.22 2.84 3.20
C ARG A 118 9.49 2.10 2.76
N ASP A 119 9.81 2.18 1.47
CA ASP A 119 10.96 1.45 0.89
C ASP A 119 12.28 2.25 0.96
N LYS A 120 12.27 3.41 1.62
CA LYS A 120 13.47 4.23 1.76
C LYS A 120 14.35 3.70 2.88
N THR A 121 15.61 3.43 2.55
CA THR A 121 16.62 2.90 3.48
C THR A 121 17.30 3.98 4.33
N THR A 122 17.12 5.25 3.97
CA THR A 122 17.60 6.42 4.71
C THR A 122 16.41 7.29 5.13
N GLU A 123 16.58 8.08 6.19
CA GLU A 123 15.57 9.05 6.58
C GLU A 123 15.37 10.08 5.49
N GLN A 124 14.12 10.32 5.13
CA GLN A 124 13.69 11.34 4.18
C GLN A 124 12.51 12.10 4.74
N VAL A 125 12.50 13.40 4.45
CA VAL A 125 11.42 14.30 4.86
C VAL A 125 10.74 14.85 3.61
N TYR A 126 9.41 14.74 3.59
CA TYR A 126 8.57 15.28 2.52
C TYR A 126 7.62 16.33 3.05
N LEU A 127 7.51 17.42 2.30
CA LEU A 127 6.47 18.44 2.44
C LEU A 127 5.50 18.30 1.28
N VAL A 128 4.21 18.18 1.57
CA VAL A 128 3.15 18.22 0.57
C VAL A 128 2.36 19.51 0.74
N THR A 129 2.31 20.31 -0.32
CA THR A 129 1.54 21.55 -0.38
C THR A 129 0.15 21.30 -0.94
N LEU A 130 -0.87 21.94 -0.36
CA LEU A 130 -2.28 21.67 -0.61
C LEU A 130 -3.05 22.99 -0.81
N ASP A 131 -4.10 22.91 -1.61
CA ASP A 131 -5.10 23.99 -1.71
C ASP A 131 -6.18 23.88 -0.60
N ASN A 132 -7.15 24.79 -0.60
CA ASN A 132 -8.25 24.83 0.37
C ASN A 132 -9.16 23.58 0.35
N SER A 133 -9.13 22.78 -0.72
CA SER A 133 -9.88 21.54 -0.85
C SER A 133 -9.07 20.31 -0.47
N ALA A 134 -7.88 20.51 0.12
CA ALA A 134 -6.88 19.47 0.39
C ALA A 134 -6.38 18.74 -0.87
N LYS A 135 -6.47 19.39 -2.04
CA LYS A 135 -5.88 18.89 -3.28
C LYS A 135 -4.38 19.11 -3.26
N ILE A 136 -3.64 18.10 -3.64
CA ILE A 136 -2.17 18.18 -3.74
C ILE A 136 -1.80 19.17 -4.86
N LEU A 137 -1.04 20.18 -4.48
CA LEU A 137 -0.40 21.12 -5.40
C LEU A 137 0.96 20.57 -5.83
N GLN A 138 1.84 20.28 -4.86
CA GLN A 138 3.17 19.74 -5.10
C GLN A 138 3.60 18.82 -3.95
N THR A 139 4.61 17.99 -4.23
CA THR A 139 5.27 17.11 -3.25
C THR A 139 6.77 17.36 -3.33
N HIS A 140 7.36 17.84 -2.24
CA HIS A 140 8.74 18.22 -2.15
C HIS A 140 9.52 17.30 -1.21
N ALA A 141 10.64 16.75 -1.68
CA ALA A 141 11.63 16.13 -0.81
C ALA A 141 12.48 17.25 -0.20
N VAL A 142 12.36 17.49 1.10
CA VAL A 142 12.97 18.63 1.81
C VAL A 142 14.12 18.25 2.73
N GLY A 143 14.36 16.96 2.91
CA GLY A 143 15.47 16.42 3.69
C GLY A 143 15.79 14.98 3.29
N SER A 144 17.08 14.58 3.34
CA SER A 144 17.52 13.21 3.07
C SER A 144 18.86 12.90 3.76
N GLY A 145 19.07 11.63 4.15
CA GLY A 145 20.33 11.13 4.70
C GLY A 145 20.26 10.89 6.22
N SER A 146 21.37 11.10 6.93
CA SER A 146 21.41 11.09 8.41
C SER A 146 20.83 12.38 9.02
N VAL A 147 19.90 12.98 8.30
CA VAL A 147 19.34 14.29 8.59
C VAL A 147 18.14 14.08 9.52
N ASN A 148 18.33 14.29 10.82
CA ASN A 148 17.23 14.47 11.73
C ASN A 148 16.31 15.59 11.21
N LEU A 149 15.01 15.49 11.43
CA LEU A 149 14.03 16.55 11.11
C LEU A 149 14.52 17.95 11.58
N ALA A 150 15.31 17.99 12.66
CA ALA A 150 15.93 19.20 13.18
C ALA A 150 16.88 19.94 12.21
N SER A 151 17.38 19.25 11.18
CA SER A 151 18.27 19.86 10.16
C SER A 151 17.53 20.27 8.88
N VAL A 152 16.21 20.08 8.80
CA VAL A 152 15.40 20.61 7.71
C VAL A 152 15.36 22.13 7.84
N ASP A 153 15.85 22.82 6.81
CA ASP A 153 15.85 24.27 6.79
C ASP A 153 14.42 24.82 6.66
N GLN A 154 13.96 25.49 7.70
CA GLN A 154 12.62 26.10 7.73
C GLN A 154 12.43 27.14 6.62
N ARG A 155 13.49 27.82 6.21
CA ARG A 155 13.45 28.78 5.10
C ARG A 155 13.08 28.07 3.80
N THR A 156 13.69 26.94 3.51
CA THR A 156 13.39 26.11 2.32
C THR A 156 11.93 25.66 2.35
N LEU A 157 11.38 25.26 3.51
CA LEU A 157 9.96 24.93 3.62
C LEU A 157 9.06 26.10 3.27
N MET A 158 9.36 27.30 3.82
CA MET A 158 8.59 28.51 3.52
C MET A 158 8.67 28.91 2.05
N GLU A 159 9.84 28.78 1.41
CA GLU A 159 9.99 29.05 -0.02
C GLU A 159 9.09 28.15 -0.87
N HIS A 160 9.00 26.85 -0.56
CA HIS A 160 8.09 25.94 -1.25
C HIS A 160 6.63 26.32 -1.03
N ILE A 161 6.23 26.56 0.21
CA ILE A 161 4.85 26.89 0.60
C ILE A 161 4.35 28.15 -0.10
N LEU A 162 5.17 29.19 -0.09
CA LEU A 162 4.82 30.48 -0.73
C LEU A 162 4.81 30.39 -2.25
N ARG A 163 5.79 29.70 -2.84
CA ARG A 163 5.85 29.50 -4.29
C ARG A 163 4.64 28.75 -4.83
N ASP A 164 4.19 27.72 -4.10
CA ASP A 164 3.05 26.91 -4.51
C ASP A 164 1.72 27.56 -4.18
N ASN A 165 1.72 28.72 -3.51
CA ASN A 165 0.52 29.41 -3.00
C ASN A 165 -0.37 28.48 -2.17
N ALA A 166 0.25 27.71 -1.28
CA ALA A 166 -0.42 26.69 -0.50
C ALA A 166 -1.30 27.29 0.61
N SER A 167 -2.49 26.76 0.78
CA SER A 167 -3.39 27.07 1.90
C SER A 167 -3.20 26.13 3.07
N ALA A 168 -2.70 24.94 2.80
CA ALA A 168 -2.38 23.94 3.81
C ALA A 168 -1.18 23.10 3.38
N VAL A 169 -0.56 22.45 4.36
CA VAL A 169 0.54 21.51 4.13
C VAL A 169 0.39 20.27 4.99
N MET A 170 1.03 19.20 4.55
CA MET A 170 1.34 18.01 5.36
C MET A 170 2.84 17.77 5.35
N LEU A 171 3.34 17.34 6.49
CA LEU A 171 4.72 16.90 6.65
C LEU A 171 4.76 15.40 6.83
N ALA A 172 5.77 14.74 6.30
CA ALA A 172 6.02 13.33 6.61
C ALA A 172 7.51 13.00 6.58
N HIS A 173 7.91 12.04 7.40
CA HIS A 173 9.23 11.45 7.37
C HIS A 173 9.17 9.96 7.69
N ASN A 174 10.24 9.22 7.35
CA ASN A 174 10.33 7.81 7.68
C ASN A 174 11.38 7.52 8.75
N HIS A 175 11.13 6.45 9.51
CA HIS A 175 12.06 5.81 10.44
C HIS A 175 12.46 4.43 9.87
N PRO A 176 13.54 4.32 9.05
CA PRO A 176 13.86 3.10 8.30
C PRO A 176 14.13 1.86 9.16
N GLY A 177 14.65 2.04 10.36
CA GLY A 177 14.95 0.95 11.31
C GLY A 177 14.13 1.01 12.60
N GLY A 178 13.12 1.89 12.67
CA GLY A 178 12.39 2.18 13.89
C GLY A 178 10.90 1.87 13.83
N LYS A 179 10.20 2.36 14.84
CA LYS A 179 8.74 2.34 14.92
C LYS A 179 8.18 3.64 14.34
N ALA A 180 6.95 3.59 13.83
CA ALA A 180 6.21 4.78 13.42
C ALA A 180 5.67 5.52 14.66
N GLN A 181 6.56 6.17 15.42
CA GLN A 181 6.24 6.96 16.61
C GLN A 181 7.09 8.23 16.63
N PRO A 182 6.54 9.39 17.06
CA PRO A 182 7.29 10.63 17.08
C PRO A 182 8.38 10.60 18.16
N SER A 183 9.57 11.06 17.80
CA SER A 183 10.62 11.38 18.76
C SER A 183 10.37 12.76 19.42
N ALA A 184 11.09 13.06 20.47
CA ALA A 184 11.04 14.40 21.08
C ALA A 184 11.44 15.50 20.10
N GLN A 185 12.36 15.22 19.18
CA GLN A 185 12.80 16.14 18.13
C GLN A 185 11.70 16.38 17.07
N ASP A 186 10.94 15.34 16.72
CA ASP A 186 9.81 15.46 15.80
C ASP A 186 8.69 16.34 16.39
N LEU A 187 8.43 16.17 17.68
CA LEU A 187 7.47 17.01 18.41
C LEU A 187 7.90 18.46 18.44
N GLU A 188 9.15 18.74 18.83
CA GLU A 188 9.69 20.10 18.89
C GLU A 188 9.63 20.77 17.51
N PHE A 189 10.05 20.07 16.46
CA PHE A 189 10.00 20.58 15.10
C PHE A 189 8.57 20.88 14.66
N THR A 190 7.63 19.96 14.93
CA THR A 190 6.22 20.12 14.57
C THR A 190 5.59 21.34 15.26
N ILE A 191 5.82 21.53 16.54
CA ILE A 191 5.31 22.68 17.29
C ILE A 191 5.88 24.00 16.73
N ARG A 192 7.16 24.02 16.43
CA ARG A 192 7.83 25.19 15.83
C ARG A 192 7.27 25.50 14.44
N LEU A 193 7.09 24.47 13.60
CA LEU A 193 6.50 24.63 12.27
C LEU A 193 5.05 25.15 12.35
N LEU A 194 4.24 24.61 13.25
CA LEU A 194 2.87 25.09 13.49
C LEU A 194 2.83 26.58 13.83
N SER A 195 3.74 27.05 14.70
CA SER A 195 3.83 28.46 15.07
C SER A 195 4.13 29.36 13.87
N ILE A 196 5.08 28.96 13.02
CA ILE A 196 5.44 29.73 11.82
C ILE A 196 4.28 29.73 10.81
N LEU A 197 3.68 28.59 10.52
CA LEU A 197 2.61 28.47 9.55
C LEU A 197 1.36 29.28 9.93
N ARG A 198 1.04 29.35 11.23
CA ARG A 198 -0.04 30.20 11.73
C ARG A 198 0.19 31.68 11.43
N SER A 199 1.43 32.17 11.52
CA SER A 199 1.74 33.57 11.23
C SER A 199 1.54 33.97 9.77
N ILE A 200 1.52 33.01 8.87
CA ILE A 200 1.27 33.22 7.43
C ILE A 200 -0.07 32.62 6.96
N HIS A 201 -0.96 32.27 7.90
CA HIS A 201 -2.29 31.71 7.62
C HIS A 201 -2.30 30.43 6.78
N VAL A 202 -1.27 29.58 6.89
CA VAL A 202 -1.20 28.24 6.29
C VAL A 202 -1.43 27.19 7.37
N GLN A 203 -2.23 26.17 7.06
CA GLN A 203 -2.53 25.10 8.01
C GLN A 203 -1.55 23.94 7.87
N LEU A 204 -0.96 23.45 8.97
CA LEU A 204 -0.38 22.12 9.00
C LEU A 204 -1.50 21.12 9.29
N LEU A 205 -1.90 20.34 8.28
CA LEU A 205 -3.01 19.39 8.43
C LEU A 205 -2.61 18.16 9.23
N ASP A 206 -1.40 17.66 9.06
CA ASP A 206 -0.89 16.49 9.79
C ASP A 206 0.63 16.41 9.68
N HIS A 207 1.23 15.62 10.58
CA HIS A 207 2.60 15.15 10.48
C HIS A 207 2.59 13.61 10.56
N ILE A 208 2.95 12.97 9.45
CA ILE A 208 2.90 11.51 9.29
C ILE A 208 4.30 10.92 9.47
N ILE A 209 4.40 9.87 10.26
CA ILE A 209 5.63 9.12 10.45
C ILE A 209 5.44 7.72 9.83
N VAL A 210 6.40 7.29 9.00
CA VAL A 210 6.34 6.03 8.28
C VAL A 210 7.46 5.11 8.75
N SER A 211 7.13 3.87 9.12
CA SER A 211 8.10 2.79 9.33
C SER A 211 7.94 1.71 8.26
N PRO A 212 8.85 0.73 8.16
CA PRO A 212 8.69 -0.37 7.22
C PRO A 212 7.37 -1.13 7.33
N THR A 213 6.79 -1.20 8.53
CA THR A 213 5.59 -1.99 8.81
C THR A 213 4.35 -1.15 9.11
N ASP A 214 4.51 0.12 9.50
CA ASP A 214 3.40 0.91 10.04
C ASP A 214 3.47 2.39 9.65
N THR A 215 2.40 3.13 9.95
CA THR A 215 2.28 4.58 9.77
C THR A 215 1.62 5.21 11.00
N TYR A 216 2.02 6.41 11.33
CA TYR A 216 1.48 7.14 12.47
C TYR A 216 1.11 8.57 12.07
N SER A 217 -0.11 8.98 12.43
CA SER A 217 -0.63 10.36 12.25
C SER A 217 -0.60 11.08 13.60
N MET A 218 0.20 12.11 13.72
CA MET A 218 0.25 12.91 14.95
C MET A 218 -1.07 13.63 15.20
N ARG A 219 -1.79 14.05 14.17
CA ARG A 219 -3.11 14.68 14.31
C ARG A 219 -4.16 13.71 14.86
N SER A 220 -4.08 12.44 14.54
CA SER A 220 -5.04 11.43 15.01
C SER A 220 -4.77 10.95 16.42
N ASP A 221 -3.61 11.28 16.97
CA ASP A 221 -3.23 10.89 18.33
C ASP A 221 -3.93 11.79 19.36
N PRO A 222 -4.53 11.21 20.42
CA PRO A 222 -5.20 11.98 21.48
C PRO A 222 -4.29 12.98 22.22
N GLU A 223 -2.99 12.68 22.32
CA GLU A 223 -2.00 13.51 23.01
C GLU A 223 -1.59 14.72 22.16
N TYR A 224 -1.39 14.52 20.85
CA TYR A 224 -0.82 15.54 19.96
C TYR A 224 -1.84 16.22 19.05
N GLY A 225 -2.99 15.59 18.82
CA GLY A 225 -4.02 16.09 17.89
C GLY A 225 -4.50 17.50 18.18
N GLY A 226 -4.49 17.89 19.47
CA GLY A 226 -4.85 19.24 19.90
C GLY A 226 -3.98 20.35 19.31
N PHE A 227 -2.71 20.08 18.99
CA PHE A 227 -1.79 21.05 18.38
C PHE A 227 -2.24 21.50 16.99
N PHE A 228 -2.86 20.61 16.22
CA PHE A 228 -3.30 20.86 14.85
C PHE A 228 -4.65 21.59 14.77
N THR A 229 -5.42 21.63 15.85
CA THR A 229 -6.76 22.23 15.90
C THR A 229 -6.80 23.57 16.62
N ALA A 230 -5.78 23.94 17.40
CA ALA A 230 -5.69 25.23 18.08
C ALA A 230 -5.61 26.37 17.03
N LYS A 231 -6.57 27.31 17.11
CA LYS A 231 -6.62 28.52 16.28
C LYS A 231 -5.56 29.53 16.71
#